data_aef0bd3cebc8b2088ab351d1225b46f6
#
_entry.id   aef0bd3cebc8b2088ab351d1225b46f6
#
_cell.length_a   1.000
_cell.length_b   1.000
_cell.length_c   1.000
_cell.angle_alpha   90.00
_cell.angle_beta   90.00
_cell.angle_gamma   90.00
#
_symmetry.space_group_name_H-M   'P 1'
#
loop_
_entity.id
_entity.type
_entity.pdbx_description
1 polymer ?
#
loop_
_entity_poly.entity_id
_entity_poly.type
_entity_poly.pdbx_seq_one_letter_code
_entity_poly.pdbx_strand_id
1 'polypeptide(L)'
;NIGANPTSATLTMNYDAALNFTNASPAQATHNAGSRTITWNVPTINPGSSRSFHINFTAALGLTLGASTFEFVGVTANSGIDINLNNNFDSLHQVVTGSWDPNNKLVVSSNYSDPNYQVISSVNPNQTIDYTINFQNTGTGPAVNITVLDDLYYF
;
A
#
# COMPACT_ATOMS: atom_id res chain seq x y z
N ASN A 1 -5.90 -29.89 2.52
CA ASN A 1 -6.89 -30.96 2.44
C ASN A 1 -6.79 -31.84 3.69
N ILE A 2 -7.79 -31.73 4.56
CA ILE A 2 -7.89 -32.53 5.78
C ILE A 2 -8.83 -33.75 5.59
N GLY A 3 -9.45 -33.88 4.41
CA GLY A 3 -10.30 -35.01 4.06
C GLY A 3 -9.52 -36.31 3.84
N ALA A 4 -10.23 -37.41 3.70
CA ALA A 4 -9.65 -38.74 3.48
C ALA A 4 -9.24 -39.00 2.02
N ASN A 5 -9.78 -38.24 1.07
CA ASN A 5 -9.56 -38.44 -0.37
C ASN A 5 -8.83 -37.25 -1.01
N PRO A 6 -8.02 -37.49 -2.06
CA PRO A 6 -7.47 -36.46 -2.88
C PRO A 6 -8.58 -35.61 -3.53
N THR A 7 -8.40 -34.29 -3.59
CA THR A 7 -9.36 -33.39 -4.21
C THR A 7 -8.66 -32.26 -4.98
N SER A 8 -9.28 -31.83 -6.08
CA SER A 8 -8.93 -30.59 -6.76
C SER A 8 -9.96 -29.51 -6.41
N ALA A 9 -9.60 -28.25 -6.62
CA ALA A 9 -10.46 -27.13 -6.29
C ALA A 9 -10.33 -25.98 -7.30
N THR A 10 -11.28 -25.07 -7.24
CA THR A 10 -11.18 -23.74 -7.84
C THR A 10 -11.03 -22.73 -6.73
N LEU A 11 -9.96 -21.94 -6.76
CA LEU A 11 -9.72 -20.80 -5.90
C LEU A 11 -10.13 -19.53 -6.64
N THR A 12 -10.95 -18.71 -6.03
CA THR A 12 -11.38 -17.42 -6.58
C THR A 12 -11.09 -16.32 -5.58
N MET A 13 -10.48 -15.24 -6.05
CA MET A 13 -10.23 -14.04 -5.27
C MET A 13 -10.88 -12.84 -5.93
N ASN A 14 -11.61 -12.05 -5.14
CA ASN A 14 -12.08 -10.72 -5.51
C ASN A 14 -11.28 -9.67 -4.75
N TYR A 15 -10.85 -8.64 -5.44
CA TYR A 15 -10.01 -7.58 -4.86
C TYR A 15 -10.61 -6.19 -5.07
N ASP A 16 -10.28 -5.28 -4.18
CA ASP A 16 -10.81 -3.91 -4.14
C ASP A 16 -10.35 -3.05 -5.33
N ALA A 17 -11.15 -2.01 -5.61
CA ALA A 17 -10.84 -0.98 -6.61
C ALA A 17 -9.55 -0.19 -6.32
N ALA A 18 -9.18 -0.11 -5.07
CA ALA A 18 -7.95 0.53 -4.62
C ALA A 18 -6.67 -0.23 -5.01
N LEU A 19 -6.81 -1.46 -5.54
CA LEU A 19 -5.70 -2.33 -5.88
C LEU A 19 -5.60 -2.59 -7.38
N ASN A 20 -4.37 -2.62 -7.88
CA ASN A 20 -4.03 -3.07 -9.23
C ASN A 20 -3.28 -4.39 -9.14
N PHE A 21 -3.82 -5.45 -9.75
CA PHE A 21 -3.16 -6.74 -9.81
C PHE A 21 -1.88 -6.66 -10.63
N THR A 22 -0.78 -7.20 -10.10
CA THR A 22 0.52 -7.23 -10.78
C THR A 22 0.86 -8.62 -11.27
N ASN A 23 0.93 -9.59 -10.36
CA ASN A 23 1.23 -10.99 -10.68
C ASN A 23 0.82 -11.93 -9.56
N ALA A 24 0.85 -13.24 -9.84
CA ALA A 24 0.62 -14.28 -8.86
C ALA A 24 1.58 -15.46 -9.03
N SER A 25 1.84 -16.19 -7.94
CA SER A 25 2.61 -17.44 -7.94
C SER A 25 1.89 -18.48 -7.05
N PRO A 26 1.47 -19.63 -7.61
CA PRO A 26 1.51 -19.99 -9.04
C PRO A 26 0.68 -19.03 -9.89
N ALA A 27 1.00 -19.01 -11.21
CA ALA A 27 0.25 -18.17 -12.14
C ALA A 27 -1.25 -18.50 -12.10
N GLN A 28 -2.07 -17.46 -12.21
CA GLN A 28 -3.53 -17.59 -12.26
C GLN A 28 -4.02 -18.26 -13.56
N ALA A 29 -5.16 -18.93 -13.48
CA ALA A 29 -5.83 -19.47 -14.65
C ALA A 29 -6.53 -18.36 -15.46
N THR A 30 -7.19 -17.43 -14.74
CA THR A 30 -7.83 -16.26 -15.35
C THR A 30 -7.67 -15.02 -14.46
N HIS A 31 -7.64 -13.86 -15.10
CA HIS A 31 -7.77 -12.56 -14.44
C HIS A 31 -8.76 -11.70 -15.24
N ASN A 32 -9.82 -11.27 -14.58
CA ASN A 32 -10.79 -10.33 -15.13
C ASN A 32 -10.65 -8.99 -14.40
N ALA A 33 -10.01 -8.02 -15.04
CA ALA A 33 -9.80 -6.69 -14.46
C ALA A 33 -11.11 -5.91 -14.28
N GLY A 34 -12.13 -6.13 -15.11
CA GLY A 34 -13.43 -5.46 -15.00
C GLY A 34 -14.23 -5.87 -13.78
N SER A 35 -14.27 -7.17 -13.48
CA SER A 35 -14.90 -7.71 -12.27
C SER A 35 -13.95 -7.80 -11.08
N ARG A 36 -12.64 -7.48 -11.27
CA ARG A 36 -11.58 -7.62 -10.26
C ARG A 36 -11.52 -9.00 -9.64
N THR A 37 -11.60 -10.01 -10.50
CA THR A 37 -11.64 -11.41 -10.09
C THR A 37 -10.43 -12.15 -10.66
N ILE A 38 -9.76 -12.91 -9.80
CA ILE A 38 -8.65 -13.79 -10.15
C ILE A 38 -9.04 -15.21 -9.80
N THR A 39 -8.77 -16.16 -10.70
CA THR A 39 -9.14 -17.56 -10.51
C THR A 39 -7.94 -18.48 -10.73
N TRP A 40 -7.82 -19.52 -9.93
CA TRP A 40 -6.85 -20.61 -10.07
C TRP A 40 -7.54 -21.96 -10.14
N ASN A 41 -7.06 -22.79 -11.06
CA ASN A 41 -7.37 -24.20 -11.04
C ASN A 41 -6.36 -24.90 -10.11
N VAL A 42 -6.81 -25.21 -8.91
CA VAL A 42 -5.97 -25.87 -7.92
C VAL A 42 -5.88 -27.37 -8.27
N PRO A 43 -4.69 -27.87 -8.61
CA PRO A 43 -4.55 -29.28 -8.93
C PRO A 43 -4.78 -30.14 -7.69
N THR A 44 -4.87 -31.43 -7.89
CA THR A 44 -5.14 -32.40 -6.82
C THR A 44 -4.22 -32.20 -5.61
N ILE A 45 -4.84 -32.06 -4.45
CA ILE A 45 -4.20 -31.97 -3.15
C ILE A 45 -4.52 -33.25 -2.37
N ASN A 46 -3.49 -34.01 -2.01
CA ASN A 46 -3.64 -35.22 -1.22
C ASN A 46 -4.05 -34.90 0.23
N PRO A 47 -4.66 -35.85 0.93
CA PRO A 47 -4.90 -35.75 2.36
C PRO A 47 -3.64 -35.33 3.13
N GLY A 48 -3.79 -34.42 4.08
CA GLY A 48 -2.68 -33.87 4.86
C GLY A 48 -1.79 -32.86 4.14
N SER A 49 -2.03 -32.58 2.84
CA SER A 49 -1.26 -31.63 2.06
C SER A 49 -1.94 -30.27 1.95
N SER A 50 -1.17 -29.22 1.69
CA SER A 50 -1.62 -27.86 1.45
C SER A 50 -0.98 -27.25 0.21
N ARG A 51 -1.53 -26.13 -0.24
CA ARG A 51 -0.94 -25.29 -1.28
C ARG A 51 -1.05 -23.82 -0.89
N SER A 52 -0.01 -23.05 -1.21
CA SER A 52 0.04 -21.61 -0.99
C SER A 52 -0.02 -20.86 -2.30
N PHE A 53 -0.65 -19.70 -2.28
CA PHE A 53 -0.76 -18.77 -3.39
C PHE A 53 -0.29 -17.42 -2.92
N HIS A 54 0.58 -16.78 -3.68
CA HIS A 54 1.09 -15.45 -3.43
C HIS A 54 0.60 -14.52 -4.53
N ILE A 55 -0.03 -13.43 -4.14
CA ILE A 55 -0.58 -12.44 -5.06
C ILE A 55 0.05 -11.09 -4.76
N ASN A 56 0.50 -10.41 -5.80
CA ASN A 56 1.08 -9.08 -5.69
C ASN A 56 0.13 -8.05 -6.29
N PHE A 57 -0.14 -7.02 -5.50
CA PHE A 57 -0.89 -5.85 -5.90
C PHE A 57 -0.06 -4.59 -5.72
N THR A 58 -0.38 -3.56 -6.48
CA THR A 58 0.05 -2.18 -6.23
C THR A 58 -1.17 -1.35 -5.87
N ALA A 59 -1.02 -0.42 -4.93
CA ALA A 59 -2.09 0.52 -4.62
C ALA A 59 -2.35 1.44 -5.81
N ALA A 60 -3.61 1.75 -6.08
CA ALA A 60 -3.98 2.74 -7.08
C ALA A 60 -3.52 4.13 -6.65
N LEU A 61 -3.29 5.02 -7.63
CA LEU A 61 -2.95 6.41 -7.34
C LEU A 61 -4.17 7.19 -6.85
N GLY A 62 -3.95 8.17 -5.97
CA GLY A 62 -4.99 9.08 -5.51
C GLY A 62 -5.96 8.50 -4.48
N LEU A 63 -5.57 7.43 -3.79
CA LEU A 63 -6.38 6.87 -2.70
C LEU A 63 -6.48 7.84 -1.53
N THR A 64 -7.66 7.88 -0.92
CA THR A 64 -7.90 8.66 0.29
C THR A 64 -7.31 7.96 1.49
N LEU A 65 -6.49 8.67 2.30
CA LEU A 65 -5.98 8.14 3.56
C LEU A 65 -7.13 7.80 4.51
N GLY A 66 -7.04 6.64 5.15
CA GLY A 66 -8.09 6.13 6.03
C GLY A 66 -9.21 5.38 5.30
N ALA A 67 -9.24 5.37 3.97
CA ALA A 67 -10.18 4.53 3.22
C ALA A 67 -9.92 3.04 3.46
N SER A 68 -10.98 2.25 3.46
CA SER A 68 -10.89 0.81 3.67
C SER A 68 -10.85 0.06 2.34
N THR A 69 -10.06 -0.99 2.26
CA THR A 69 -10.07 -1.98 1.17
C THR A 69 -10.52 -3.33 1.68
N PHE A 70 -11.13 -4.13 0.80
CA PHE A 70 -11.63 -5.45 1.14
C PHE A 70 -11.24 -6.45 0.05
N GLU A 71 -10.59 -7.51 0.44
CA GLU A 71 -10.25 -8.64 -0.41
C GLU A 71 -11.00 -9.89 0.11
N PHE A 72 -11.57 -10.65 -0.82
CA PHE A 72 -12.32 -11.85 -0.52
C PHE A 72 -11.74 -13.04 -1.27
N VAL A 73 -11.58 -14.16 -0.61
CA VAL A 73 -11.12 -15.39 -1.22
C VAL A 73 -12.10 -16.51 -0.92
N GLY A 74 -12.41 -17.29 -1.94
CA GLY A 74 -13.27 -18.46 -1.83
C GLY A 74 -12.67 -19.68 -2.51
N VAL A 75 -12.89 -20.86 -1.95
CA VAL A 75 -12.48 -22.16 -2.49
C VAL A 75 -13.70 -23.02 -2.74
N THR A 76 -13.76 -23.62 -3.93
CA THR A 76 -14.80 -24.61 -4.26
C THR A 76 -14.14 -25.93 -4.66
N ALA A 77 -14.46 -27.01 -3.96
CA ALA A 77 -13.99 -28.34 -4.32
C ALA A 77 -14.59 -28.77 -5.67
N ASN A 78 -13.75 -29.26 -6.58
CA ASN A 78 -14.18 -29.72 -7.90
C ASN A 78 -14.53 -31.21 -7.90
N SER A 79 -14.11 -31.94 -6.86
CA SER A 79 -14.38 -33.37 -6.70
C SER A 79 -14.53 -33.70 -5.22
N GLY A 80 -15.38 -34.69 -4.94
CA GLY A 80 -15.69 -35.07 -3.57
C GLY A 80 -16.78 -34.22 -2.90
N ILE A 81 -17.10 -34.54 -1.67
CA ILE A 81 -18.07 -33.81 -0.86
C ILE A 81 -17.24 -32.98 0.16
N ASP A 82 -17.40 -31.68 0.11
CA ASP A 82 -16.93 -30.81 1.20
C ASP A 82 -18.02 -30.74 2.28
N ILE A 83 -17.70 -31.26 3.43
CA ILE A 83 -18.63 -31.35 4.57
C ILE A 83 -18.62 -30.07 5.44
N ASN A 84 -17.66 -29.16 5.22
CA ASN A 84 -17.56 -27.93 5.99
C ASN A 84 -17.36 -26.71 5.08
N LEU A 85 -18.43 -26.23 4.50
CA LEU A 85 -18.41 -25.08 3.61
C LEU A 85 -18.08 -23.75 4.31
N ASN A 86 -18.12 -23.69 5.64
CA ASN A 86 -17.85 -22.46 6.38
C ASN A 86 -16.38 -22.07 6.39
N ASN A 87 -15.47 -22.98 6.10
CA ASN A 87 -14.03 -22.72 6.01
C ASN A 87 -13.54 -22.47 4.58
N ASN A 88 -14.46 -22.42 3.62
CA ASN A 88 -14.15 -22.20 2.21
C ASN A 88 -14.03 -20.74 1.81
N PHE A 89 -14.22 -19.84 2.75
CA PHE A 89 -14.24 -18.40 2.50
C PHE A 89 -13.44 -17.67 3.58
N ASP A 90 -12.68 -16.68 3.14
CA ASP A 90 -11.97 -15.74 4.03
C ASP A 90 -11.94 -14.34 3.42
N SER A 91 -11.73 -13.35 4.26
CA SER A 91 -11.65 -11.94 3.85
C SER A 91 -10.56 -11.21 4.60
N LEU A 92 -9.93 -10.27 3.90
CA LEU A 92 -8.96 -9.35 4.47
C LEU A 92 -9.51 -7.92 4.36
N HIS A 93 -9.45 -7.21 5.46
CA HIS A 93 -9.74 -5.78 5.53
C HIS A 93 -8.45 -5.02 5.82
N GLN A 94 -8.16 -4.01 5.00
CA GLN A 94 -7.00 -3.13 5.16
C GLN A 94 -7.42 -1.68 5.12
N VAL A 95 -6.57 -0.80 5.63
CA VAL A 95 -6.79 0.65 5.63
C VAL A 95 -5.66 1.32 4.86
N VAL A 96 -6.01 2.23 3.96
CA VAL A 96 -5.03 3.00 3.20
C VAL A 96 -4.28 3.92 4.15
N THR A 97 -2.97 3.75 4.23
CA THR A 97 -2.08 4.56 5.04
C THR A 97 -1.08 5.30 4.14
N GLY A 98 -0.61 6.45 4.58
CA GLY A 98 0.41 7.22 3.87
C GLY A 98 1.05 8.25 4.78
N SER A 99 2.20 8.77 4.36
CA SER A 99 2.83 9.92 4.99
C SER A 99 2.30 11.21 4.37
N TRP A 100 2.17 12.24 5.18
CA TRP A 100 1.86 13.60 4.75
C TRP A 100 2.81 14.56 5.43
N ASP A 101 3.54 15.36 4.66
CA ASP A 101 4.56 16.25 5.16
C ASP A 101 4.25 17.70 4.75
N PRO A 102 3.70 18.51 5.67
CA PRO A 102 3.61 19.95 5.48
C PRO A 102 4.98 20.59 5.72
N ASN A 103 5.66 20.95 4.62
CA ASN A 103 6.99 21.58 4.68
C ASN A 103 6.91 23.07 4.92
N ASN A 104 7.81 23.58 5.75
CA ASN A 104 7.99 25.00 5.99
C ASN A 104 9.48 25.34 6.09
N LYS A 105 9.93 26.37 5.35
CA LYS A 105 11.27 26.93 5.44
C LYS A 105 11.19 28.34 6.00
N LEU A 106 11.85 28.59 7.13
CA LEU A 106 11.99 29.89 7.76
C LEU A 106 13.40 30.43 7.51
N VAL A 107 13.48 31.73 7.27
CA VAL A 107 14.75 32.43 7.08
C VAL A 107 14.84 33.56 8.11
N VAL A 108 15.94 33.61 8.84
CA VAL A 108 16.22 34.66 9.82
C VAL A 108 17.60 35.25 9.52
N SER A 109 17.67 36.57 9.46
CA SER A 109 18.95 37.29 9.37
C SER A 109 19.37 37.76 10.76
N SER A 110 20.68 37.78 11.03
CA SER A 110 21.24 38.19 12.31
C SER A 110 20.83 39.60 12.79
N ASN A 111 20.32 40.43 11.88
CA ASN A 111 19.87 41.80 12.18
C ASN A 111 18.35 41.98 12.12
N TYR A 112 17.58 40.89 11.98
CA TYR A 112 16.12 40.98 11.88
C TYR A 112 15.45 40.05 12.90
N SER A 113 14.67 40.64 13.80
CA SER A 113 14.08 39.93 14.95
C SER A 113 12.57 39.73 14.85
N ASP A 114 11.96 39.86 13.65
CA ASP A 114 10.52 39.62 13.49
C ASP A 114 10.25 38.13 13.18
N PRO A 115 9.69 37.39 14.13
CA PRO A 115 9.42 35.95 13.96
C PRO A 115 8.33 35.64 12.93
N ASN A 116 7.60 36.63 12.43
CA ASN A 116 6.50 36.45 11.46
C ASN A 116 6.92 36.77 10.02
N TYR A 117 8.14 37.25 9.78
CA TYR A 117 8.57 37.67 8.46
C TYR A 117 9.47 36.64 7.79
N GLN A 118 9.02 36.13 6.67
CA GLN A 118 9.70 35.10 5.88
C GLN A 118 10.49 35.66 4.69
N VAL A 119 10.50 36.97 4.49
CA VAL A 119 11.17 37.61 3.35
C VAL A 119 12.26 38.54 3.83
N ILE A 120 13.51 38.17 3.54
CA ILE A 120 14.66 39.07 3.69
C ILE A 120 14.89 39.76 2.34
N SER A 121 14.66 41.06 2.31
CA SER A 121 14.82 41.85 1.08
C SER A 121 16.27 42.18 0.70
N SER A 122 17.18 42.15 1.67
CA SER A 122 18.62 42.34 1.47
C SER A 122 19.43 41.89 2.68
N VAL A 123 20.67 41.49 2.43
CA VAL A 123 21.67 41.17 3.47
C VAL A 123 22.94 41.95 3.19
N ASN A 124 23.61 42.41 4.26
CA ASN A 124 24.90 43.06 4.15
C ASN A 124 26.04 42.04 3.96
N PRO A 125 27.15 42.40 3.33
CA PRO A 125 28.35 41.57 3.29
C PRO A 125 28.75 41.11 4.71
N ASN A 126 29.13 39.84 4.84
CA ASN A 126 29.49 39.17 6.11
C ASN A 126 28.35 39.00 7.12
N GLN A 127 27.10 39.14 6.71
CA GLN A 127 25.95 38.84 7.53
C GLN A 127 25.61 37.34 7.44
N THR A 128 25.34 36.71 8.58
CA THR A 128 24.89 35.33 8.62
C THR A 128 23.39 35.26 8.36
N ILE A 129 23.00 34.30 7.56
CA ILE A 129 21.60 33.94 7.30
C ILE A 129 21.38 32.54 7.85
N ASP A 130 20.42 32.40 8.76
CA ASP A 130 20.03 31.13 9.33
C ASP A 130 18.75 30.63 8.66
N TYR A 131 18.79 29.40 8.16
CA TYR A 131 17.64 28.71 7.58
C TYR A 131 17.17 27.64 8.54
N THR A 132 15.88 27.66 8.86
CA THR A 132 15.23 26.58 9.59
C THR A 132 14.26 25.88 8.65
N ILE A 133 14.48 24.58 8.42
CA ILE A 133 13.58 23.74 7.62
C ILE A 133 12.81 22.87 8.60
N ASN A 134 11.50 23.07 8.65
CA ASN A 134 10.59 22.27 9.46
C ASN A 134 9.88 21.25 8.59
N PHE A 135 9.87 20.02 9.03
CA PHE A 135 9.11 18.96 8.39
C PHE A 135 8.44 18.08 9.47
N GLN A 136 7.27 17.61 9.19
CA GLN A 136 6.49 16.80 10.11
C GLN A 136 5.63 15.80 9.35
N ASN A 137 5.66 14.55 9.72
CA ASN A 137 4.72 13.57 9.19
C ASN A 137 3.38 13.68 9.95
N THR A 138 2.36 14.23 9.31
CA THR A 138 0.98 14.29 9.82
C THR A 138 0.07 13.25 9.18
N GLY A 139 0.64 12.32 8.38
CA GLY A 139 -0.09 11.23 7.76
C GLY A 139 -0.42 10.09 8.71
N THR A 140 -1.09 9.08 8.21
CA THR A 140 -1.50 7.88 8.95
C THR A 140 -0.50 6.73 8.83
N GLY A 141 0.56 6.89 8.02
CA GLY A 141 1.63 5.92 7.82
C GLY A 141 3.02 6.52 8.05
N PRO A 142 4.05 5.69 8.22
CA PRO A 142 5.42 6.16 8.41
C PRO A 142 5.96 6.84 7.15
N ALA A 143 6.72 7.93 7.31
CA ALA A 143 7.56 8.48 6.25
C ALA A 143 8.87 7.67 6.17
N VAL A 144 9.24 7.22 4.98
CA VAL A 144 10.42 6.40 4.75
C VAL A 144 11.33 7.10 3.73
N ASN A 145 12.66 7.05 3.97
CA ASN A 145 13.66 7.64 3.08
C ASN A 145 13.48 9.16 2.86
N ILE A 146 13.37 9.90 3.96
CA ILE A 146 13.22 11.35 3.91
C ILE A 146 14.52 11.98 3.39
N THR A 147 14.42 12.84 2.38
CA THR A 147 15.52 13.65 1.86
C THR A 147 15.16 15.11 1.98
N VAL A 148 16.05 15.89 2.59
CA VAL A 148 15.95 17.36 2.66
C VAL A 148 16.88 17.92 1.61
N LEU A 149 16.34 18.71 0.66
CA LEU A 149 17.08 19.40 -0.38
C LEU A 149 16.83 20.89 -0.26
N ASP A 150 17.89 21.68 -0.25
CA ASP A 150 17.83 23.14 -0.24
C ASP A 150 18.73 23.72 -1.33
N ASP A 151 18.13 24.36 -2.32
CA ASP A 151 18.84 25.01 -3.42
C ASP A 151 19.00 26.50 -3.12
N LEU A 152 20.25 26.94 -2.99
CA LEU A 152 20.61 28.36 -2.84
C LEU A 152 21.00 28.91 -4.23
N TYR A 153 20.24 29.89 -4.72
CA TYR A 153 20.58 30.57 -5.95
C TYR A 153 21.70 31.58 -5.69
N TYR A 154 22.76 31.52 -6.50
CA TYR A 154 23.80 32.56 -6.57
C TYR A 154 23.34 33.64 -7.55
N PHE A 155 23.30 34.86 -7.09
CA PHE A 155 23.09 36.05 -7.92
C PHE A 155 24.40 36.71 -8.25
#